data_4d42c94592a89fe2571939e2a95a83a0
#
_entry.id   4d42c94592a89fe2571939e2a95a83a0
#
_cell.length_a   1.000
_cell.length_b   1.000
_cell.length_c   1.000
_cell.angle_alpha   90.00
_cell.angle_beta   90.00
_cell.angle_gamma   90.00
#
_symmetry.space_group_name_H-M   'P 1'
#
loop_
_entity.id
_entity.type
_entity.pdbx_description
1 polymer ?
#
loop_
_entity_poly.entity_id
_entity_poly.type
_entity_poly.pdbx_seq_one_letter_code
_entity_poly.pdbx_strand_id
1 'polypeptide(L)'
;MRDKAGYMGVEIPISKIKELREQSGAGIMACRNALLETEGNMEKATEILRERSLFLVQKKAERSTTQGIIEAYIHTGGKIGAMVEVNCESDFVARTDEFKELAHHLAMQVAAINPQFVSREEIPEGTDIEPEQVCLLLQPDIKDPTKTIQDIINETIAKVGENIKISRFARFELGS
;
A
#
# COMPACT_ATOMS: atom_id res chain seq x y z
N MET A 1 -30.01 -24.86 10.14
CA MET A 1 -29.61 -24.96 8.73
C MET A 1 -28.11 -24.71 8.66
N ARG A 2 -27.30 -25.66 8.22
CA ARG A 2 -25.85 -25.47 8.04
C ARG A 2 -25.62 -24.78 6.71
N ASP A 3 -25.04 -23.58 6.74
CA ASP A 3 -24.50 -22.98 5.51
C ASP A 3 -23.33 -23.81 5.02
N LYS A 4 -23.09 -23.80 3.69
CA LYS A 4 -22.09 -24.62 2.98
C LYS A 4 -20.61 -24.45 3.46
N ALA A 5 -20.36 -23.65 4.50
CA ALA A 5 -19.06 -23.39 5.08
C ALA A 5 -18.90 -23.89 6.53
N GLY A 6 -19.87 -24.59 7.11
CA GLY A 6 -19.70 -25.30 8.39
C GLY A 6 -19.64 -24.45 9.65
N TYR A 7 -19.92 -23.15 9.60
CA TYR A 7 -19.90 -22.29 10.77
C TYR A 7 -21.19 -22.38 11.59
N MET A 8 -21.08 -22.76 12.86
CA MET A 8 -22.22 -22.80 13.80
C MET A 8 -22.57 -21.38 14.23
N GLY A 9 -23.71 -20.86 13.74
CA GLY A 9 -24.62 -20.01 14.51
C GLY A 9 -24.17 -18.61 14.96
N VAL A 10 -23.02 -18.09 14.56
CA VAL A 10 -22.67 -16.70 14.90
C VAL A 10 -23.24 -15.77 13.82
N GLU A 11 -24.31 -15.06 14.17
CA GLU A 11 -24.86 -14.01 13.32
C GLU A 11 -24.00 -12.75 13.48
N ILE A 12 -23.23 -12.41 12.43
CA ILE A 12 -22.39 -11.22 12.44
C ILE A 12 -23.26 -10.00 12.05
N PRO A 13 -23.38 -9.00 12.92
CA PRO A 13 -24.10 -7.78 12.61
C PRO A 13 -23.49 -7.05 11.40
N ILE A 14 -24.33 -6.54 10.52
CA ILE A 14 -23.91 -5.78 9.31
C ILE A 14 -23.07 -4.56 9.71
N SER A 15 -23.35 -3.94 10.88
CA SER A 15 -22.58 -2.83 11.42
C SER A 15 -21.11 -3.19 11.63
N LYS A 16 -20.81 -4.36 12.22
CA LYS A 16 -19.45 -4.86 12.42
C LYS A 16 -18.72 -5.11 11.09
N ILE A 17 -19.44 -5.62 10.09
CA ILE A 17 -18.85 -5.83 8.75
C ILE A 17 -18.49 -4.51 8.11
N LYS A 18 -19.33 -3.48 8.23
CA LYS A 18 -19.06 -2.14 7.73
C LYS A 18 -17.87 -1.50 8.44
N GLU A 19 -17.84 -1.58 9.77
CA GLU A 19 -16.75 -1.07 10.59
C GLU A 19 -15.41 -1.71 10.22
N LEU A 20 -15.36 -3.05 10.12
CA LEU A 20 -14.14 -3.76 9.71
C LEU A 20 -13.70 -3.39 8.29
N ARG A 21 -14.66 -3.15 7.39
CA ARG A 21 -14.36 -2.69 6.03
C ARG A 21 -13.77 -1.28 6.02
N GLU A 22 -14.30 -0.37 6.81
CA GLU A 22 -13.78 1.00 6.94
C GLU A 22 -12.35 1.00 7.50
N GLN A 23 -12.07 0.15 8.48
CA GLN A 23 -10.74 0.01 9.10
C GLN A 23 -9.72 -0.68 8.18
N SER A 24 -10.12 -1.76 7.51
CA SER A 24 -9.19 -2.63 6.76
C SER A 24 -9.11 -2.32 5.26
N GLY A 25 -10.10 -1.59 4.71
CA GLY A 25 -10.24 -1.38 3.26
C GLY A 25 -10.57 -2.66 2.47
N ALA A 26 -10.73 -3.80 3.13
CA ALA A 26 -11.01 -5.10 2.50
C ALA A 26 -12.44 -5.21 1.95
N GLY A 27 -12.67 -6.12 1.00
CA GLY A 27 -13.99 -6.36 0.44
C GLY A 27 -14.98 -6.88 1.48
N ILE A 28 -16.28 -6.55 1.33
CA ILE A 28 -17.37 -6.94 2.26
C ILE A 28 -17.37 -8.44 2.59
N MET A 29 -17.18 -9.30 1.58
CA MET A 29 -17.18 -10.76 1.78
C MET A 29 -15.93 -11.23 2.54
N ALA A 30 -14.78 -10.60 2.33
CA ALA A 30 -13.57 -10.89 3.09
C ALA A 30 -13.74 -10.51 4.56
N CYS A 31 -14.28 -9.32 4.84
CA CYS A 31 -14.60 -8.87 6.21
C CYS A 31 -15.60 -9.79 6.90
N ARG A 32 -16.69 -10.17 6.21
CA ARG A 32 -17.68 -11.10 6.76
C ARG A 32 -17.05 -12.46 7.10
N ASN A 33 -16.25 -13.02 6.20
CA ASN A 33 -15.62 -14.32 6.43
C ASN A 33 -14.60 -14.26 7.58
N ALA A 34 -13.76 -13.21 7.64
CA ALA A 34 -12.83 -13.03 8.75
C ALA A 34 -13.56 -12.90 10.11
N LEU A 35 -14.66 -12.15 10.17
CA LEU A 35 -15.49 -12.06 11.38
C LEU A 35 -16.14 -13.39 11.74
N LEU A 36 -16.60 -14.19 10.80
CA LEU A 36 -17.14 -15.51 11.06
C LEU A 36 -16.07 -16.45 11.65
N GLU A 37 -14.87 -16.46 11.08
CA GLU A 37 -13.74 -17.27 11.55
C GLU A 37 -13.26 -16.88 12.95
N THR A 38 -13.45 -15.61 13.31
CA THR A 38 -13.03 -15.07 14.64
C THR A 38 -14.18 -14.90 15.61
N GLU A 39 -15.35 -15.49 15.32
CA GLU A 39 -16.55 -15.40 16.15
C GLU A 39 -16.94 -13.96 16.51
N GLY A 40 -16.73 -13.03 15.55
CA GLY A 40 -17.03 -11.61 15.71
C GLY A 40 -15.97 -10.79 16.44
N ASN A 41 -14.77 -11.33 16.66
CA ASN A 41 -13.65 -10.58 17.24
C ASN A 41 -13.00 -9.68 16.17
N MET A 42 -13.11 -8.36 16.34
CA MET A 42 -12.63 -7.36 15.40
C MET A 42 -11.11 -7.37 15.23
N GLU A 43 -10.36 -7.45 16.33
CA GLU A 43 -8.89 -7.41 16.31
C GLU A 43 -8.32 -8.61 15.54
N LYS A 44 -8.79 -9.83 15.89
CA LYS A 44 -8.38 -11.05 15.18
C LYS A 44 -8.81 -11.06 13.73
N ALA A 45 -10.00 -10.52 13.42
CA ALA A 45 -10.46 -10.42 12.03
C ALA A 45 -9.59 -9.46 11.21
N THR A 46 -9.16 -8.34 11.79
CA THR A 46 -8.24 -7.40 11.17
C THR A 46 -6.89 -8.06 10.90
N GLU A 47 -6.35 -8.82 11.84
CA GLU A 47 -5.09 -9.55 11.67
C GLU A 47 -5.17 -10.60 10.55
N ILE A 48 -6.23 -11.40 10.52
CA ILE A 48 -6.47 -12.36 9.43
C ILE A 48 -6.55 -11.66 8.07
N LEU A 49 -7.22 -10.52 8.00
CA LEU A 49 -7.29 -9.75 6.75
C LEU A 49 -5.93 -9.21 6.32
N ARG A 50 -5.13 -8.75 7.28
CA ARG A 50 -3.76 -8.29 7.04
C ARG A 50 -2.86 -9.41 6.51
N GLU A 51 -2.85 -10.56 7.16
CA GLU A 51 -2.08 -11.74 6.72
C GLU A 51 -2.49 -12.18 5.31
N ARG A 52 -3.79 -12.24 5.02
CA ARG A 52 -4.32 -12.59 3.69
C ARG A 52 -3.93 -11.57 2.63
N SER A 53 -3.95 -10.29 2.98
CA SER A 53 -3.50 -9.22 2.09
C SER A 53 -2.02 -9.38 1.74
N LEU A 54 -1.15 -9.60 2.74
CA LEU A 54 0.27 -9.84 2.53
C LEU A 54 0.53 -11.08 1.65
N PHE A 55 -0.18 -12.16 1.88
CA PHE A 55 -0.09 -13.36 1.03
C PHE A 55 -0.49 -13.08 -0.43
N LEU A 56 -1.55 -12.30 -0.65
CA LEU A 56 -1.98 -11.90 -2.00
C LEU A 56 -0.95 -11.00 -2.68
N VAL A 57 -0.35 -10.09 -1.94
CA VAL A 57 0.74 -9.22 -2.44
C VAL A 57 1.94 -10.06 -2.86
N GLN A 58 2.42 -10.97 -2.00
CA GLN A 58 3.53 -11.87 -2.32
C GLN A 58 3.26 -12.69 -3.58
N LYS A 59 2.05 -13.22 -3.73
CA LYS A 59 1.65 -13.99 -4.92
C LYS A 59 1.65 -13.18 -6.21
N LYS A 60 1.52 -11.85 -6.11
CA LYS A 60 1.52 -10.92 -7.25
C LYS A 60 2.89 -10.29 -7.49
N ALA A 61 3.81 -10.34 -6.54
CA ALA A 61 5.09 -9.64 -6.60
C ALA A 61 5.93 -9.93 -7.86
N GLU A 62 5.80 -11.14 -8.43
CA GLU A 62 6.50 -11.55 -9.65
C GLU A 62 5.78 -11.15 -10.95
N ARG A 63 4.55 -10.61 -10.87
CA ARG A 63 3.82 -10.22 -12.07
C ARG A 63 4.44 -8.98 -12.68
N SER A 64 4.49 -8.97 -14.02
CA SER A 64 5.04 -7.86 -14.79
C SER A 64 4.18 -6.60 -14.64
N THR A 65 4.82 -5.48 -14.39
CA THR A 65 4.19 -4.16 -14.25
C THR A 65 4.75 -3.24 -15.32
N THR A 66 4.14 -3.28 -16.53
CA THR A 66 4.61 -2.53 -17.70
C THR A 66 3.77 -1.30 -18.00
N GLN A 67 2.66 -1.12 -17.30
CA GLN A 67 1.81 0.05 -17.36
C GLN A 67 2.03 0.91 -16.12
N GLY A 68 1.47 2.12 -16.09
CA GLY A 68 1.62 2.99 -14.92
C GLY A 68 1.54 4.47 -15.29
N ILE A 69 2.00 5.31 -14.37
CA ILE A 69 2.08 6.76 -14.58
C ILE A 69 3.39 7.32 -14.01
N ILE A 70 3.78 8.47 -14.55
CA ILE A 70 4.76 9.36 -13.92
C ILE A 70 3.99 10.49 -13.28
N GLU A 71 4.08 10.59 -11.96
CA GLU A 71 3.43 11.64 -11.19
C GLU A 71 4.46 12.63 -10.69
N ALA A 72 4.10 13.91 -10.67
CA ALA A 72 4.95 14.98 -10.19
C ALA A 72 4.29 15.76 -9.05
N TYR A 73 5.09 16.14 -8.07
CA TYR A 73 4.69 17.02 -6.98
C TYR A 73 5.66 18.18 -6.85
N ILE A 74 5.14 19.40 -6.85
CA ILE A 74 5.91 20.62 -6.54
C ILE A 74 5.39 21.18 -5.22
N HIS A 75 6.28 21.28 -4.24
CA HIS A 75 5.92 21.83 -2.94
C HIS A 75 5.62 23.32 -3.03
N THR A 76 4.73 23.76 -2.14
CA THR A 76 4.33 25.19 -2.05
C THR A 76 5.56 26.09 -1.97
N GLY A 77 5.62 27.09 -2.84
CA GLY A 77 6.78 27.97 -2.96
C GLY A 77 7.80 27.56 -4.04
N GLY A 78 7.60 26.40 -4.70
CA GLY A 78 8.35 26.01 -5.90
C GLY A 78 9.84 25.71 -5.70
N LYS A 79 10.27 25.49 -4.44
CA LYS A 79 11.69 25.24 -4.13
C LYS A 79 12.06 23.75 -4.06
N ILE A 80 11.08 22.89 -3.86
CA ILE A 80 11.25 21.44 -3.80
C ILE A 80 10.23 20.81 -4.75
N GLY A 81 10.69 19.84 -5.55
CA GLY A 81 9.84 19.06 -6.41
C GLY A 81 10.33 17.62 -6.53
N ALA A 82 9.40 16.71 -6.81
CA ALA A 82 9.72 15.32 -7.06
C ALA A 82 8.88 14.77 -8.21
N MET A 83 9.43 13.77 -8.91
CA MET A 83 8.73 12.93 -9.88
C MET A 83 8.93 11.46 -9.48
N VAL A 84 7.88 10.66 -9.60
CA VAL A 84 7.89 9.23 -9.28
C VAL A 84 7.26 8.44 -10.42
N GLU A 85 7.92 7.38 -10.88
CA GLU A 85 7.37 6.40 -11.81
C GLU A 85 6.77 5.25 -11.01
N VAL A 86 5.44 5.11 -11.08
CA VAL A 86 4.67 4.06 -10.41
C VAL A 86 4.05 3.17 -11.47
N ASN A 87 4.32 1.87 -11.39
CA ASN A 87 3.91 0.88 -12.39
C ASN A 87 2.87 -0.09 -11.82
N CYS A 88 1.97 -0.56 -12.69
CA CYS A 88 0.95 -1.58 -12.44
C CYS A 88 0.85 -2.56 -13.62
N GLU A 89 -0.02 -3.57 -13.53
CA GLU A 89 -0.15 -4.61 -14.56
C GLU A 89 -0.91 -4.07 -15.79
N SER A 90 -1.95 -3.24 -15.62
CA SER A 90 -2.80 -2.74 -16.71
C SER A 90 -2.98 -1.23 -16.73
N ASP A 91 -3.32 -0.70 -17.91
CA ASP A 91 -3.69 0.71 -18.09
C ASP A 91 -5.04 1.07 -17.45
N PHE A 92 -5.89 0.08 -17.19
CA PHE A 92 -7.15 0.27 -16.46
C PHE A 92 -6.88 0.72 -15.02
N VAL A 93 -6.01 0.01 -14.30
CA VAL A 93 -5.62 0.37 -12.92
C VAL A 93 -4.87 1.70 -12.91
N ALA A 94 -3.97 1.94 -13.86
CA ALA A 94 -3.24 3.21 -13.97
C ALA A 94 -4.16 4.46 -14.07
N ARG A 95 -5.40 4.29 -14.51
CA ARG A 95 -6.39 5.37 -14.65
C ARG A 95 -7.30 5.54 -13.46
N THR A 96 -7.31 4.62 -12.50
CA THR A 96 -8.15 4.70 -11.30
C THR A 96 -7.72 5.83 -10.38
N ASP A 97 -8.65 6.35 -9.63
CA ASP A 97 -8.38 7.42 -8.67
C ASP A 97 -7.48 6.91 -7.54
N GLU A 98 -7.69 5.67 -7.07
CA GLU A 98 -6.88 5.03 -6.03
C GLU A 98 -5.41 4.93 -6.43
N PHE A 99 -5.12 4.58 -7.69
CA PHE A 99 -3.75 4.49 -8.18
C PHE A 99 -3.10 5.87 -8.34
N LYS A 100 -3.84 6.86 -8.85
CA LYS A 100 -3.36 8.25 -8.98
C LYS A 100 -3.11 8.90 -7.61
N GLU A 101 -4.01 8.68 -6.65
CA GLU A 101 -3.84 9.14 -5.27
C GLU A 101 -2.59 8.54 -4.62
N LEU A 102 -2.34 7.23 -4.83
CA LEU A 102 -1.10 6.59 -4.38
C LEU A 102 0.11 7.25 -5.02
N ALA A 103 0.13 7.41 -6.34
CA ALA A 103 1.27 8.00 -7.05
C ALA A 103 1.56 9.43 -6.59
N HIS A 104 0.52 10.24 -6.40
CA HIS A 104 0.63 11.60 -5.86
C HIS A 104 1.18 11.61 -4.43
N HIS A 105 0.69 10.70 -3.59
CA HIS A 105 1.18 10.52 -2.22
C HIS A 105 2.67 10.15 -2.20
N LEU A 106 3.10 9.23 -3.07
CA LEU A 106 4.51 8.83 -3.19
C LEU A 106 5.39 10.00 -3.65
N ALA A 107 4.92 10.82 -4.59
CA ALA A 107 5.65 12.02 -5.02
C ALA A 107 5.79 13.04 -3.87
N MET A 108 4.75 13.23 -3.05
CA MET A 108 4.83 14.06 -1.83
C MET A 108 5.82 13.51 -0.81
N GLN A 109 5.82 12.18 -0.57
CA GLN A 109 6.75 11.50 0.33
C GLN A 109 8.20 11.74 -0.09
N VAL A 110 8.52 11.53 -1.38
CA VAL A 110 9.85 11.76 -1.92
C VAL A 110 10.29 13.22 -1.76
N ALA A 111 9.39 14.16 -2.04
CA ALA A 111 9.68 15.59 -1.85
C ALA A 111 9.99 15.95 -0.40
N ALA A 112 9.25 15.35 0.56
CA ALA A 112 9.35 15.67 1.99
C ALA A 112 10.55 15.03 2.67
N ILE A 113 10.81 13.72 2.42
CA ILE A 113 11.77 12.93 3.22
C ILE A 113 13.12 12.73 2.50
N ASN A 114 13.18 12.99 1.19
CA ASN A 114 14.41 12.86 0.39
C ASN A 114 15.07 11.47 0.46
N PRO A 115 14.36 10.38 0.12
CA PRO A 115 14.97 9.06 0.03
C PRO A 115 16.08 9.03 -1.02
N GLN A 116 17.01 8.10 -0.90
CA GLN A 116 18.11 7.91 -1.86
C GLN A 116 17.88 6.69 -2.75
N PHE A 117 17.17 5.68 -2.24
CA PHE A 117 16.88 4.41 -2.90
C PHE A 117 15.39 4.11 -2.84
N VAL A 118 14.87 3.33 -3.80
CA VAL A 118 13.51 2.82 -3.71
C VAL A 118 13.43 1.73 -2.63
N SER A 119 14.33 0.76 -2.68
CA SER A 119 14.31 -0.41 -1.81
C SER A 119 15.69 -0.73 -1.23
N ARG A 120 15.73 -1.69 -0.30
CA ARG A 120 16.98 -2.11 0.37
C ARG A 120 17.98 -2.74 -0.60
N GLU A 121 17.48 -3.41 -1.63
CA GLU A 121 18.28 -4.11 -2.65
C GLU A 121 19.12 -3.16 -3.51
N GLU A 122 18.76 -1.87 -3.54
CA GLU A 122 19.50 -0.84 -4.28
C GLU A 122 20.68 -0.25 -3.50
N ILE A 123 20.75 -0.54 -2.19
CA ILE A 123 21.86 -0.05 -1.35
C ILE A 123 23.14 -0.81 -1.72
N PRO A 124 24.25 -0.12 -2.04
CA PRO A 124 25.51 -0.79 -2.34
C PRO A 124 26.03 -1.60 -1.15
N GLU A 125 26.57 -2.81 -1.41
CA GLU A 125 27.17 -3.65 -0.37
C GLU A 125 28.32 -2.93 0.35
N GLY A 126 28.38 -3.11 1.65
CA GLY A 126 29.44 -2.50 2.49
C GLY A 126 29.18 -1.06 2.88
N THR A 127 28.00 -0.52 2.60
CA THR A 127 27.60 0.82 3.02
C THR A 127 27.03 0.75 4.45
N ASP A 128 27.58 1.54 5.36
CA ASP A 128 27.09 1.65 6.74
C ASP A 128 25.97 2.71 6.82
N ILE A 129 24.82 2.39 6.23
CA ILE A 129 23.63 3.24 6.20
C ILE A 129 22.44 2.44 6.69
N GLU A 130 21.63 3.03 7.56
CA GLU A 130 20.38 2.41 8.00
C GLU A 130 19.33 2.48 6.89
N PRO A 131 18.84 1.34 6.38
CA PRO A 131 17.93 1.31 5.24
C PRO A 131 16.63 2.11 5.46
N GLU A 132 16.13 2.16 6.69
CA GLU A 132 14.91 2.88 7.08
C GLU A 132 15.02 4.39 6.86
N GLN A 133 16.26 4.94 6.84
CA GLN A 133 16.47 6.36 6.61
C GLN A 133 16.53 6.73 5.14
N VAL A 134 17.01 5.81 4.29
CA VAL A 134 17.32 6.11 2.88
C VAL A 134 16.43 5.41 1.88
N CYS A 135 15.75 4.32 2.25
CA CYS A 135 14.88 3.56 1.35
C CYS A 135 13.43 4.02 1.44
N LEU A 136 12.88 4.50 0.35
CA LEU A 136 11.50 4.98 0.25
C LEU A 136 10.49 3.97 0.81
N LEU A 137 10.60 2.70 0.43
CA LEU A 137 9.65 1.66 0.84
C LEU A 137 9.62 1.42 2.36
N LEU A 138 10.74 1.66 3.04
CA LEU A 138 10.92 1.42 4.49
C LEU A 138 10.61 2.65 5.35
N GLN A 139 10.52 3.83 4.73
CA GLN A 139 10.23 5.07 5.45
C GLN A 139 8.82 5.07 6.03
N PRO A 140 8.64 5.67 7.23
CA PRO A 140 7.30 5.97 7.74
C PRO A 140 6.55 6.90 6.78
N ASP A 141 5.26 6.67 6.61
CA ASP A 141 4.41 7.52 5.80
C ASP A 141 4.23 8.92 6.44
N ILE A 142 4.34 9.98 5.63
CA ILE A 142 4.18 11.37 6.09
C ILE A 142 2.78 11.70 6.61
N LYS A 143 1.75 10.94 6.23
CA LYS A 143 0.36 11.14 6.67
C LYS A 143 0.00 10.25 7.86
N ASP A 144 0.53 9.03 7.90
CA ASP A 144 0.29 8.03 8.95
C ASP A 144 1.62 7.36 9.35
N PRO A 145 2.40 7.94 10.28
CA PRO A 145 3.70 7.41 10.68
C PRO A 145 3.66 6.01 11.32
N THR A 146 2.49 5.46 11.57
CA THR A 146 2.33 4.06 12.05
C THR A 146 2.47 3.03 10.95
N LYS A 147 2.50 3.47 9.69
CA LYS A 147 2.66 2.64 8.49
C LYS A 147 3.91 3.01 7.73
N THR A 148 4.48 2.05 7.03
CA THR A 148 5.54 2.29 6.04
C THR A 148 4.93 2.57 4.67
N ILE A 149 5.73 3.13 3.76
CA ILE A 149 5.32 3.28 2.36
C ILE A 149 5.01 1.93 1.72
N GLN A 150 5.74 0.87 2.09
CA GLN A 150 5.43 -0.49 1.65
C GLN A 150 4.03 -0.94 2.09
N ASP A 151 3.61 -0.60 3.31
CA ASP A 151 2.26 -0.92 3.80
C ASP A 151 1.19 -0.21 2.98
N ILE A 152 1.38 1.07 2.65
CA ILE A 152 0.45 1.85 1.81
C ILE A 152 0.32 1.25 0.41
N ILE A 153 1.43 0.82 -0.20
CA ILE A 153 1.43 0.14 -1.49
C ILE A 153 0.68 -1.20 -1.39
N ASN A 154 0.95 -2.00 -0.36
CA ASN A 154 0.30 -3.29 -0.14
C ASN A 154 -1.22 -3.14 0.03
N GLU A 155 -1.67 -2.12 0.76
CA GLU A 155 -3.10 -1.78 0.90
C GLU A 155 -3.72 -1.43 -0.46
N THR A 156 -3.00 -0.68 -1.29
CA THR A 156 -3.50 -0.32 -2.63
C THR A 156 -3.55 -1.54 -3.55
N ILE A 157 -2.52 -2.41 -3.54
CA ILE A 157 -2.51 -3.70 -4.26
C ILE A 157 -3.73 -4.55 -3.87
N ALA A 158 -4.07 -4.60 -2.58
CA ALA A 158 -5.24 -5.33 -2.10
C ALA A 158 -6.56 -4.75 -2.62
N LYS A 159 -6.66 -3.43 -2.76
CA LYS A 159 -7.84 -2.72 -3.27
C LYS A 159 -8.01 -2.89 -4.78
N VAL A 160 -6.96 -2.60 -5.55
CA VAL A 160 -7.04 -2.62 -7.03
C VAL A 160 -6.89 -4.02 -7.62
N GLY A 161 -6.31 -4.95 -6.87
CA GLY A 161 -6.16 -6.35 -7.30
C GLY A 161 -4.99 -6.62 -8.24
N GLU A 162 -4.12 -5.65 -8.50
CA GLU A 162 -2.93 -5.75 -9.35
C GLU A 162 -1.64 -5.48 -8.58
N ASN A 163 -0.51 -6.01 -9.08
CA ASN A 163 0.81 -5.67 -8.57
C ASN A 163 1.14 -4.21 -8.85
N ILE A 164 1.76 -3.55 -7.88
CA ILE A 164 2.23 -2.15 -8.00
C ILE A 164 3.70 -2.10 -7.59
N LYS A 165 4.52 -1.40 -8.38
CA LYS A 165 5.93 -1.18 -8.10
C LYS A 165 6.30 0.29 -8.32
N ILE A 166 7.25 0.78 -7.54
CA ILE A 166 7.94 2.04 -7.83
C ILE A 166 9.19 1.66 -8.62
N SER A 167 9.34 2.18 -9.83
CA SER A 167 10.54 1.93 -10.64
C SER A 167 11.68 2.88 -10.30
N ARG A 168 11.37 4.15 -10.14
CA ARG A 168 12.36 5.18 -9.83
C ARG A 168 11.68 6.48 -9.42
N PHE A 169 12.47 7.37 -8.88
CA PHE A 169 12.07 8.75 -8.59
C PHE A 169 13.23 9.73 -8.84
N ALA A 170 12.91 10.99 -8.92
CA ALA A 170 13.85 12.09 -8.93
C ALA A 170 13.34 13.21 -8.02
N ARG A 171 14.23 13.81 -7.23
CA ARG A 171 13.93 14.96 -6.37
C ARG A 171 14.85 16.11 -6.74
N PHE A 172 14.29 17.29 -6.73
CA PHE A 172 15.00 18.54 -6.97
C PHE A 172 14.73 19.49 -5.80
N GLU A 173 15.78 20.15 -5.38
CA GLU A 173 15.73 21.21 -4.38
C GLU A 173 16.55 22.38 -4.85
N LEU A 174 15.97 23.58 -4.77
CA LEU A 174 16.62 24.79 -5.25
C LEU A 174 17.81 25.13 -4.33
N GLY A 175 19.01 25.17 -4.92
CA GLY A 175 20.25 25.54 -4.20
C GLY A 175 20.98 24.39 -3.51
N SER A 176 20.60 23.12 -3.80
CA SER A 176 21.32 21.92 -3.38
C SER A 176 22.37 21.53 -4.40
#